data_e52b47cac1264acd11a0fc35a40da9ba
#
_entry.id   e52b47cac1264acd11a0fc35a40da9ba
#
_cell.length_a   1.000
_cell.length_b   1.000
_cell.length_c   1.000
_cell.angle_alpha   90.00
_cell.angle_beta   90.00
_cell.angle_gamma   90.00
#
_symmetry.space_group_name_H-M   'P 1'
#
loop_
_entity.id
_entity.type
_entity.pdbx_description
1 polymer ?
#
loop_
_entity_poly.entity_id
_entity_poly.type
_entity_poly.pdbx_seq_one_letter_code
_entity_poly.pdbx_strand_id
1 'polypeptide(L)'
;MIATRILWGSPLPPTRSGIADYAAELLPHLSHQAEVAVLEPPGWQPPDRAPWLSGLRRLSWDAPTPAGYTPLLHLGNNPYHLWVVRRLRLFGGVAVLHDTVLHHLLVEEAAADQNWQRFGEELGDAHGHAGSALAQARRWGYIGLLDPFLFPARAAYLRHASAVIVHTRLAEREVKASCPGLPVRQVPLAVAQPAAGDRQAWRGRLGVRGEELLLVHLGFLTPAKGLEVILRSLAALSELGVAARLVVVGEGSEAGAFEAAVTAAGLDNRVRVWGYASEEELGGILAAADLGLVPRYPTAGETSAAALRFFAAGTPVAVAGYRQFLELPREAAVRIAPGRAGVADLVRVVARLAGDDRERTIARTGARRAWAEGGHEPAEAASALVAAARELTGDVA
;
A
#
# COMPACT_ATOMS: atom_id res chain seq x y z
N MET A 1 -0.06 0.53 -35.81
CA MET A 1 -0.54 -0.13 -34.59
C MET A 1 -1.63 0.74 -34.00
N ILE A 2 -2.79 0.16 -33.64
CA ILE A 2 -3.85 0.91 -32.94
C ILE A 2 -3.30 1.28 -31.56
N ALA A 3 -3.35 2.57 -31.21
CA ALA A 3 -2.88 3.02 -29.90
C ALA A 3 -3.74 2.38 -28.78
N THR A 4 -3.10 1.83 -27.77
CA THR A 4 -3.83 1.29 -26.60
C THR A 4 -4.61 2.42 -25.94
N ARG A 5 -5.89 2.18 -25.63
CA ARG A 5 -6.77 3.15 -24.98
C ARG A 5 -7.15 2.65 -23.60
N ILE A 6 -6.85 3.41 -22.58
CA ILE A 6 -7.08 3.04 -21.18
C ILE A 6 -8.10 3.99 -20.56
N LEU A 7 -9.11 3.44 -19.91
CA LEU A 7 -10.04 4.16 -19.07
C LEU A 7 -9.68 3.91 -17.61
N TRP A 8 -9.06 4.90 -16.98
CA TRP A 8 -8.55 4.82 -15.61
C TRP A 8 -9.65 5.12 -14.60
N GLY A 9 -9.87 4.22 -13.64
CA GLY A 9 -10.82 4.40 -12.54
C GLY A 9 -10.18 4.11 -11.19
N SER A 10 -9.89 5.15 -10.41
CA SER A 10 -9.31 5.06 -9.05
C SER A 10 -9.70 6.28 -8.22
N PRO A 11 -9.58 6.24 -6.89
CA PRO A 11 -9.46 7.46 -6.11
C PRO A 11 -8.38 8.35 -6.69
N LEU A 12 -8.59 9.69 -6.65
CA LEU A 12 -7.69 10.70 -7.21
C LEU A 12 -7.41 11.77 -6.16
N PRO A 13 -6.24 12.46 -6.20
CA PRO A 13 -6.04 13.64 -5.37
C PRO A 13 -7.14 14.68 -5.59
N PRO A 14 -7.62 15.38 -4.54
CA PRO A 14 -7.00 15.55 -3.22
C PRO A 14 -7.39 14.48 -2.18
N THR A 15 -7.98 13.33 -2.61
CA THR A 15 -8.25 12.22 -1.69
C THR A 15 -6.94 11.75 -1.07
N ARG A 16 -6.83 11.80 0.26
CA ARG A 16 -5.63 11.33 0.99
C ARG A 16 -5.62 9.80 1.05
N SER A 17 -5.08 9.17 0.03
CA SER A 17 -4.88 7.73 -0.03
C SER A 17 -3.67 7.36 -0.89
N GLY A 18 -2.95 6.30 -0.52
CA GLY A 18 -1.80 5.86 -1.30
C GLY A 18 -2.13 5.45 -2.74
N ILE A 19 -3.41 5.10 -3.04
CA ILE A 19 -3.84 4.79 -4.41
C ILE A 19 -4.11 6.08 -5.20
N ALA A 20 -4.53 7.16 -4.54
CA ALA A 20 -4.64 8.47 -5.19
C ALA A 20 -3.24 9.02 -5.53
N ASP A 21 -2.28 8.89 -4.62
CA ASP A 21 -0.88 9.26 -4.86
C ASP A 21 -0.28 8.43 -6.01
N TYR A 22 -0.50 7.11 -6.00
CA TYR A 22 -0.12 6.21 -7.08
C TYR A 22 -0.69 6.65 -8.44
N ALA A 23 -1.96 7.07 -8.49
CA ALA A 23 -2.56 7.57 -9.72
C ALA A 23 -1.85 8.83 -10.23
N ALA A 24 -1.57 9.79 -9.36
CA ALA A 24 -0.88 11.02 -9.71
C ALA A 24 0.58 10.78 -10.17
N GLU A 25 1.26 9.78 -9.57
CA GLU A 25 2.62 9.38 -9.98
C GLU A 25 2.64 8.66 -11.33
N LEU A 26 1.66 7.80 -11.63
CA LEU A 26 1.70 6.91 -12.80
C LEU A 26 1.04 7.50 -14.05
N LEU A 27 -0.05 8.27 -13.92
CA LEU A 27 -0.81 8.78 -15.06
C LEU A 27 0.02 9.58 -16.08
N PRO A 28 0.98 10.44 -15.69
CA PRO A 28 1.84 11.14 -16.64
C PRO A 28 2.65 10.17 -17.52
N HIS A 29 3.22 9.12 -16.92
CA HIS A 29 4.01 8.12 -17.65
C HIS A 29 3.15 7.24 -18.54
N LEU A 30 1.93 6.92 -18.08
CA LEU A 30 0.97 6.13 -18.82
C LEU A 30 0.47 6.88 -20.08
N SER A 31 0.23 8.20 -19.97
CA SER A 31 -0.24 9.04 -21.08
C SER A 31 0.79 9.20 -22.22
N HIS A 32 2.08 8.97 -21.94
CA HIS A 32 3.10 8.92 -22.99
C HIS A 32 3.08 7.61 -23.80
N GLN A 33 2.39 6.58 -23.32
CA GLN A 33 2.43 5.23 -23.92
C GLN A 33 1.06 4.75 -24.41
N ALA A 34 -0.02 5.37 -23.97
CA ALA A 34 -1.40 5.04 -24.30
C ALA A 34 -2.27 6.30 -24.34
N GLU A 35 -3.39 6.22 -25.05
CA GLU A 35 -4.45 7.21 -24.94
C GLU A 35 -5.21 6.96 -23.62
N VAL A 36 -5.15 7.90 -22.69
CA VAL A 36 -5.72 7.75 -21.36
C VAL A 36 -6.92 8.67 -21.16
N ALA A 37 -8.02 8.09 -20.71
CA ALA A 37 -9.14 8.85 -20.14
C ALA A 37 -9.28 8.48 -18.65
N VAL A 38 -9.69 9.45 -17.83
CA VAL A 38 -9.83 9.30 -16.38
C VAL A 38 -11.30 9.41 -15.98
N LEU A 39 -11.76 8.51 -15.13
CA LEU A 39 -13.07 8.57 -14.50
C LEU A 39 -13.03 9.51 -13.30
N GLU A 40 -13.91 10.48 -13.29
CA GLU A 40 -14.09 11.41 -12.17
C GLU A 40 -14.90 10.73 -11.04
N PRO A 41 -14.36 10.60 -9.82
CA PRO A 41 -15.12 10.10 -8.69
C PRO A 41 -16.39 10.95 -8.43
N PRO A 42 -17.45 10.40 -7.81
CA PRO A 42 -18.65 11.17 -7.47
C PRO A 42 -18.32 12.42 -6.64
N GLY A 43 -18.75 13.59 -7.10
CA GLY A 43 -18.54 14.87 -6.41
C GLY A 43 -17.08 15.34 -6.33
N TRP A 44 -16.19 14.68 -7.09
CA TRP A 44 -14.78 15.03 -7.09
C TRP A 44 -14.50 16.40 -7.70
N GLN A 45 -13.60 17.14 -7.07
CA GLN A 45 -13.06 18.39 -7.58
C GLN A 45 -11.54 18.24 -7.72
N PRO A 46 -10.96 18.52 -8.88
CA PRO A 46 -9.51 18.47 -9.03
C PRO A 46 -8.84 19.52 -8.12
N PRO A 47 -7.63 19.25 -7.62
CA PRO A 47 -6.87 20.28 -6.94
C PRO A 47 -6.49 21.42 -7.89
N ASP A 48 -6.30 22.63 -7.38
CA ASP A 48 -5.95 23.82 -8.17
C ASP A 48 -4.73 23.62 -9.07
N ARG A 49 -3.79 22.77 -8.61
CA ARG A 49 -2.62 22.34 -9.37
C ARG A 49 -2.62 20.82 -9.51
N ALA A 50 -2.92 20.38 -10.72
CA ALA A 50 -2.95 18.95 -11.07
C ALA A 50 -2.18 18.70 -12.38
N PRO A 51 -0.84 18.86 -12.41
CA PRO A 51 -0.07 18.65 -13.64
C PRO A 51 -0.20 17.23 -14.18
N TRP A 52 -0.43 16.24 -13.31
CA TRP A 52 -0.65 14.84 -13.66
C TRP A 52 -1.95 14.60 -14.45
N LEU A 53 -2.89 15.56 -14.44
CA LEU A 53 -4.18 15.51 -15.15
C LEU A 53 -4.13 16.23 -16.51
N SER A 54 -3.04 16.92 -16.80
CA SER A 54 -2.92 17.77 -18.00
C SER A 54 -3.06 16.94 -19.29
N GLY A 55 -3.94 17.38 -20.18
CA GLY A 55 -4.19 16.71 -21.46
C GLY A 55 -5.01 15.41 -21.38
N LEU A 56 -5.40 14.95 -20.21
CA LEU A 56 -6.21 13.75 -20.05
C LEU A 56 -7.69 14.06 -20.28
N ARG A 57 -8.35 13.19 -21.05
CA ARG A 57 -9.81 13.20 -21.20
C ARG A 57 -10.45 12.79 -19.88
N ARG A 58 -11.48 13.49 -19.43
CA ARG A 58 -12.23 13.18 -18.20
C ARG A 58 -13.66 12.76 -18.53
N LEU A 59 -14.15 11.77 -17.81
CA LEU A 59 -15.49 11.21 -17.96
C LEU A 59 -16.11 11.02 -16.59
N SER A 60 -17.42 11.19 -16.48
CA SER A 60 -18.14 10.83 -15.25
C SER A 60 -17.93 9.34 -14.92
N TRP A 61 -17.86 9.02 -13.63
CA TRP A 61 -17.66 7.63 -13.16
C TRP A 61 -18.73 6.66 -13.67
N ASP A 62 -19.96 7.15 -13.91
CA ASP A 62 -21.13 6.38 -14.37
C ASP A 62 -21.33 6.45 -15.90
N ALA A 63 -20.49 7.17 -16.62
CA ALA A 63 -20.56 7.22 -18.09
C ALA A 63 -20.24 5.85 -18.70
N PRO A 64 -20.89 5.44 -19.79
CA PRO A 64 -20.55 4.22 -20.50
C PRO A 64 -19.07 4.21 -20.92
N THR A 65 -18.47 3.01 -20.94
CA THR A 65 -17.11 2.85 -21.46
C THR A 65 -17.06 3.21 -22.94
N PRO A 66 -16.23 4.19 -23.37
CA PRO A 66 -16.13 4.51 -24.79
C PRO A 66 -15.57 3.33 -25.59
N ALA A 67 -15.99 3.22 -26.84
CA ALA A 67 -15.53 2.12 -27.72
C ALA A 67 -14.01 2.08 -27.85
N GLY A 68 -13.43 0.91 -27.72
CA GLY A 68 -11.99 0.66 -27.80
C GLY A 68 -11.18 1.03 -26.56
N TYR A 69 -11.80 1.52 -25.48
CA TYR A 69 -11.11 1.72 -24.19
C TYR A 69 -11.17 0.47 -23.33
N THR A 70 -10.05 0.13 -22.71
CA THR A 70 -9.94 -0.88 -21.66
C THR A 70 -10.08 -0.22 -20.29
N PRO A 71 -11.16 -0.50 -19.53
CA PRO A 71 -11.28 0.00 -18.17
C PRO A 71 -10.28 -0.69 -17.24
N LEU A 72 -9.41 0.09 -16.59
CA LEU A 72 -8.56 -0.35 -15.47
C LEU A 72 -9.14 0.25 -14.19
N LEU A 73 -9.78 -0.61 -13.38
CA LEU A 73 -10.52 -0.22 -12.18
C LEU A 73 -9.74 -0.62 -10.93
N HIS A 74 -9.21 0.36 -10.22
CA HIS A 74 -8.34 0.14 -9.07
C HIS A 74 -9.13 -0.13 -7.80
N LEU A 75 -8.92 -1.30 -7.19
CA LEU A 75 -9.60 -1.76 -6.00
C LEU A 75 -8.67 -1.76 -4.78
N GLY A 76 -9.14 -1.11 -3.71
CA GLY A 76 -8.50 -1.11 -2.38
C GLY A 76 -9.54 -1.31 -1.28
N ASN A 77 -9.11 -1.65 -0.09
CA ASN A 77 -9.96 -2.07 1.02
C ASN A 77 -10.43 -0.90 1.91
N ASN A 78 -10.96 0.17 1.31
CA ASN A 78 -11.47 1.35 2.02
C ASN A 78 -12.63 2.02 1.26
N PRO A 79 -13.42 2.91 1.89
CA PRO A 79 -14.64 3.48 1.31
C PRO A 79 -14.41 4.35 0.07
N TYR A 80 -13.21 4.84 -0.19
CA TYR A 80 -12.91 5.61 -1.40
C TYR A 80 -13.09 4.81 -2.70
N HIS A 81 -13.17 3.47 -2.61
CA HIS A 81 -13.36 2.55 -3.74
C HIS A 81 -14.83 2.13 -3.97
N LEU A 82 -15.79 2.61 -3.18
CA LEU A 82 -17.21 2.23 -3.31
C LEU A 82 -17.76 2.51 -4.72
N TRP A 83 -17.43 3.65 -5.30
CA TRP A 83 -17.87 4.00 -6.65
C TRP A 83 -17.18 3.13 -7.72
N VAL A 84 -15.93 2.72 -7.48
CA VAL A 84 -15.16 1.86 -8.39
C VAL A 84 -15.80 0.47 -8.48
N VAL A 85 -16.17 -0.13 -7.33
CA VAL A 85 -16.84 -1.43 -7.33
C VAL A 85 -18.24 -1.37 -7.89
N ARG A 86 -18.98 -0.27 -7.68
CA ARG A 86 -20.28 -0.04 -8.33
C ARG A 86 -20.13 0.02 -9.85
N ARG A 87 -19.11 0.75 -10.35
CA ARG A 87 -18.79 0.80 -11.77
C ARG A 87 -18.41 -0.57 -12.32
N LEU A 88 -17.57 -1.33 -11.59
CA LEU A 88 -17.17 -2.68 -12.02
C LEU A 88 -18.39 -3.59 -12.19
N ARG A 89 -19.38 -3.50 -11.30
CA ARG A 89 -20.64 -4.25 -11.43
C ARG A 89 -21.49 -3.81 -12.61
N LEU A 90 -21.51 -2.51 -12.90
CA LEU A 90 -22.36 -1.98 -13.99
C LEU A 90 -21.79 -2.22 -15.39
N PHE A 91 -20.49 -2.13 -15.56
CA PHE A 91 -19.87 -2.09 -16.89
C PHE A 91 -18.77 -3.13 -17.08
N GLY A 92 -18.39 -3.87 -16.03
CA GLY A 92 -17.23 -4.76 -16.09
C GLY A 92 -15.91 -4.01 -16.21
N GLY A 93 -14.86 -4.72 -16.61
CA GLY A 93 -13.53 -4.20 -16.84
C GLY A 93 -12.43 -5.01 -16.17
N VAL A 94 -11.19 -4.59 -16.31
CA VAL A 94 -10.03 -5.18 -15.66
C VAL A 94 -9.89 -4.58 -14.25
N ALA A 95 -9.91 -5.42 -13.22
CA ALA A 95 -9.66 -5.00 -11.86
C ALA A 95 -8.15 -4.91 -11.59
N VAL A 96 -7.67 -3.76 -11.12
CA VAL A 96 -6.30 -3.60 -10.59
C VAL A 96 -6.37 -3.69 -9.08
N LEU A 97 -5.89 -4.81 -8.53
CA LEU A 97 -6.10 -5.17 -7.14
C LEU A 97 -4.91 -4.74 -6.27
N HIS A 98 -5.10 -3.73 -5.43
CA HIS A 98 -4.10 -3.25 -4.49
C HIS A 98 -4.12 -3.99 -3.16
N ASP A 99 -5.31 -4.39 -2.69
CA ASP A 99 -5.52 -5.22 -1.49
C ASP A 99 -6.18 -6.55 -1.87
N THR A 100 -5.70 -7.67 -1.36
CA THR A 100 -6.34 -8.99 -1.60
C THR A 100 -7.45 -9.30 -0.59
N VAL A 101 -7.53 -8.54 0.49
CA VAL A 101 -8.65 -8.54 1.43
C VAL A 101 -9.55 -7.35 1.10
N LEU A 102 -10.79 -7.59 0.72
CA LEU A 102 -11.78 -6.55 0.40
C LEU A 102 -13.00 -6.60 1.34
N HIS A 103 -12.86 -7.29 2.46
CA HIS A 103 -13.93 -7.45 3.44
C HIS A 103 -14.41 -6.12 4.05
N HIS A 104 -13.47 -5.20 4.38
CA HIS A 104 -13.85 -3.90 4.92
C HIS A 104 -14.64 -3.08 3.89
N LEU A 105 -14.22 -3.14 2.60
CA LEU A 105 -14.97 -2.49 1.53
C LEU A 105 -16.40 -3.05 1.42
N LEU A 106 -16.59 -4.36 1.60
CA LEU A 106 -17.91 -4.99 1.60
C LEU A 106 -18.77 -4.53 2.80
N VAL A 107 -18.15 -4.36 3.97
CA VAL A 107 -18.82 -3.79 5.17
C VAL A 107 -19.22 -2.34 4.92
N GLU A 108 -18.31 -1.52 4.38
CA GLU A 108 -18.56 -0.11 4.06
C GLU A 108 -19.68 0.05 3.02
N GLU A 109 -19.69 -0.83 2.00
CA GLU A 109 -20.75 -0.84 0.99
C GLU A 109 -22.11 -1.19 1.61
N ALA A 110 -22.16 -2.22 2.47
CA ALA A 110 -23.39 -2.61 3.17
C ALA A 110 -23.91 -1.50 4.08
N ALA A 111 -23.01 -0.78 4.75
CA ALA A 111 -23.36 0.34 5.61
C ALA A 111 -23.87 1.54 4.79
N ALA A 112 -23.20 1.89 3.69
CA ALA A 112 -23.60 2.99 2.82
C ALA A 112 -24.96 2.75 2.15
N ASP A 113 -25.20 1.52 1.69
CA ASP A 113 -26.44 1.13 1.01
C ASP A 113 -27.53 0.67 1.98
N GLN A 114 -27.25 0.62 3.30
CA GLN A 114 -28.14 0.05 4.35
C GLN A 114 -28.63 -1.36 4.01
N ASN A 115 -27.79 -2.16 3.33
CA ASN A 115 -28.14 -3.47 2.79
C ASN A 115 -27.26 -4.60 3.36
N TRP A 116 -27.53 -4.95 4.62
CA TRP A 116 -26.85 -6.06 5.31
C TRP A 116 -27.28 -7.45 4.81
N GLN A 117 -28.42 -7.56 4.14
CA GLN A 117 -28.82 -8.80 3.50
C GLN A 117 -27.84 -9.14 2.37
N ARG A 118 -27.56 -8.18 1.49
CA ARG A 118 -26.58 -8.31 0.42
C ARG A 118 -25.18 -8.65 0.96
N PHE A 119 -24.74 -8.02 2.04
CA PHE A 119 -23.49 -8.39 2.71
C PHE A 119 -23.43 -9.89 3.02
N GLY A 120 -24.53 -10.45 3.58
CA GLY A 120 -24.61 -11.87 3.89
C GLY A 120 -24.58 -12.78 2.67
N GLU A 121 -25.28 -12.41 1.61
CA GLU A 121 -25.31 -13.12 0.33
C GLU A 121 -23.91 -13.13 -0.33
N GLU A 122 -23.27 -11.95 -0.44
CA GLU A 122 -21.93 -11.81 -1.03
C GLU A 122 -20.87 -12.57 -0.24
N LEU A 123 -20.96 -12.57 1.09
CA LEU A 123 -20.01 -13.29 1.94
C LEU A 123 -20.26 -14.81 1.87
N GLY A 124 -21.51 -15.23 1.76
CA GLY A 124 -21.92 -16.61 1.54
C GLY A 124 -21.46 -17.14 0.18
N ASP A 125 -21.63 -16.37 -0.88
CA ASP A 125 -21.17 -16.71 -2.23
C ASP A 125 -19.63 -16.83 -2.28
N ALA A 126 -18.92 -15.94 -1.59
CA ALA A 126 -17.45 -15.92 -1.58
C ALA A 126 -16.83 -17.03 -0.70
N HIS A 127 -17.52 -17.48 0.37
CA HIS A 127 -16.94 -18.32 1.41
C HIS A 127 -17.84 -19.50 1.83
N GLY A 128 -18.95 -19.73 1.14
CA GLY A 128 -19.90 -20.81 1.44
C GLY A 128 -20.58 -20.65 2.80
N HIS A 129 -20.91 -21.75 3.43
CA HIS A 129 -21.59 -21.76 4.73
C HIS A 129 -20.84 -21.01 5.83
N ALA A 130 -19.50 -21.02 5.82
CA ALA A 130 -18.70 -20.29 6.79
C ALA A 130 -18.89 -18.76 6.65
N GLY A 131 -18.97 -18.26 5.42
CA GLY A 131 -19.30 -16.86 5.16
C GLY A 131 -20.69 -16.46 5.61
N SER A 132 -21.69 -17.29 5.33
CA SER A 132 -23.07 -17.08 5.79
C SER A 132 -23.16 -17.10 7.32
N ALA A 133 -22.47 -18.03 7.99
CA ALA A 133 -22.43 -18.10 9.45
C ALA A 133 -21.78 -16.85 10.07
N LEU A 134 -20.68 -16.36 9.48
CA LEU A 134 -20.03 -15.12 9.92
C LEU A 134 -20.98 -13.92 9.75
N ALA A 135 -21.65 -13.79 8.62
CA ALA A 135 -22.63 -12.72 8.39
C ALA A 135 -23.77 -12.75 9.43
N GLN A 136 -24.26 -13.94 9.79
CA GLN A 136 -25.28 -14.10 10.82
C GLN A 136 -24.73 -13.74 12.21
N ALA A 137 -23.53 -14.20 12.56
CA ALA A 137 -22.88 -13.85 13.83
C ALA A 137 -22.71 -12.33 13.97
N ARG A 138 -22.30 -11.65 12.88
CA ARG A 138 -22.16 -10.19 12.84
C ARG A 138 -23.51 -9.47 13.09
N ARG A 139 -24.63 -10.00 12.56
CA ARG A 139 -25.98 -9.46 12.86
C ARG A 139 -26.32 -9.55 14.35
N TRP A 140 -25.78 -10.52 15.05
CA TRP A 140 -25.93 -10.67 16.51
C TRP A 140 -24.92 -9.86 17.32
N GLY A 141 -24.07 -9.06 16.67
CA GLY A 141 -23.06 -8.22 17.32
C GLY A 141 -21.73 -8.91 17.58
N TYR A 142 -21.53 -10.15 17.14
CA TYR A 142 -20.24 -10.83 17.23
C TYR A 142 -19.34 -10.37 16.09
N ILE A 143 -18.30 -9.59 16.40
CA ILE A 143 -17.32 -9.06 15.44
C ILE A 143 -15.93 -9.40 15.92
N GLY A 144 -15.22 -10.21 15.12
CA GLY A 144 -13.83 -10.57 15.37
C GLY A 144 -12.87 -9.64 14.62
N LEU A 145 -11.76 -9.27 15.27
CA LEU A 145 -10.73 -8.43 14.67
C LEU A 145 -10.03 -9.11 13.47
N LEU A 146 -10.04 -10.44 13.43
CA LEU A 146 -9.42 -11.23 12.36
C LEU A 146 -10.40 -11.63 11.26
N ASP A 147 -11.71 -11.41 11.43
CA ASP A 147 -12.72 -11.80 10.46
C ASP A 147 -12.42 -11.32 9.03
N PRO A 148 -12.00 -10.05 8.82
CA PRO A 148 -11.69 -9.58 7.48
C PRO A 148 -10.55 -10.35 6.79
N PHE A 149 -9.59 -10.82 7.56
CA PHE A 149 -8.41 -11.53 7.05
C PHE A 149 -8.67 -13.01 6.83
N LEU A 150 -9.58 -13.61 7.58
CA LEU A 150 -10.04 -14.98 7.42
C LEU A 150 -11.07 -15.11 6.29
N PHE A 151 -11.88 -14.06 6.07
CA PHE A 151 -12.93 -13.98 5.05
C PHE A 151 -12.68 -12.79 4.12
N PRO A 152 -11.69 -12.84 3.24
CA PRO A 152 -11.22 -11.69 2.46
C PRO A 152 -12.23 -11.11 1.45
N ALA A 153 -13.32 -11.80 1.13
CA ALA A 153 -14.45 -11.37 0.30
C ALA A 153 -14.10 -10.88 -1.12
N ARG A 154 -12.88 -11.15 -1.63
CA ARG A 154 -12.45 -10.64 -2.94
C ARG A 154 -13.29 -11.17 -4.10
N ALA A 155 -13.80 -12.42 -4.01
CA ALA A 155 -14.64 -13.02 -5.05
C ALA A 155 -15.96 -12.27 -5.25
N ALA A 156 -16.49 -11.61 -4.21
CA ALA A 156 -17.69 -10.78 -4.27
C ALA A 156 -17.59 -9.68 -5.35
N TYR A 157 -16.38 -9.17 -5.57
CA TYR A 157 -16.13 -8.13 -6.56
C TYR A 157 -15.51 -8.67 -7.84
N LEU A 158 -14.53 -9.57 -7.73
CA LEU A 158 -13.76 -10.03 -8.89
C LEU A 158 -14.59 -10.87 -9.87
N ARG A 159 -15.72 -11.44 -9.45
CA ARG A 159 -16.66 -12.13 -10.37
C ARG A 159 -17.27 -11.20 -11.43
N HIS A 160 -17.18 -9.87 -11.24
CA HIS A 160 -17.64 -8.88 -12.21
C HIS A 160 -16.51 -8.37 -13.11
N ALA A 161 -15.26 -8.77 -12.85
CA ALA A 161 -14.12 -8.39 -13.66
C ALA A 161 -13.94 -9.34 -14.84
N SER A 162 -13.49 -8.82 -15.99
CA SER A 162 -13.07 -9.62 -17.13
C SER A 162 -11.67 -10.22 -16.96
N ALA A 163 -10.83 -9.55 -16.16
CA ALA A 163 -9.47 -9.96 -15.83
C ALA A 163 -8.97 -9.19 -14.58
N VAL A 164 -7.83 -9.59 -14.04
CA VAL A 164 -7.24 -8.95 -12.86
C VAL A 164 -5.76 -8.65 -13.09
N ILE A 165 -5.33 -7.45 -12.68
CA ILE A 165 -3.94 -7.08 -12.53
C ILE A 165 -3.63 -7.03 -11.03
N VAL A 166 -2.51 -7.64 -10.64
CA VAL A 166 -2.01 -7.69 -9.26
C VAL A 166 -0.54 -7.27 -9.20
N HIS A 167 -0.04 -7.00 -7.98
CA HIS A 167 1.34 -6.52 -7.82
C HIS A 167 2.28 -7.53 -7.16
N THR A 168 1.78 -8.69 -6.71
CA THR A 168 2.58 -9.75 -6.05
C THR A 168 2.18 -11.14 -6.53
N ARG A 169 3.11 -12.09 -6.45
CA ARG A 169 2.82 -13.51 -6.73
C ARG A 169 1.81 -14.10 -5.74
N LEU A 170 1.82 -13.63 -4.49
CA LEU A 170 0.83 -14.04 -3.50
C LEU A 170 -0.57 -13.62 -3.95
N ALA A 171 -0.75 -12.35 -4.33
CA ALA A 171 -2.03 -11.86 -4.82
C ALA A 171 -2.52 -12.64 -6.04
N GLU A 172 -1.62 -12.96 -6.98
CA GLU A 172 -1.94 -13.80 -8.14
C GLU A 172 -2.46 -15.19 -7.72
N ARG A 173 -1.75 -15.87 -6.81
CA ARG A 173 -2.18 -17.19 -6.29
C ARG A 173 -3.53 -17.11 -5.57
N GLU A 174 -3.73 -16.07 -4.76
CA GLU A 174 -4.98 -15.89 -4.01
C GLU A 174 -6.18 -15.56 -4.92
N VAL A 175 -5.97 -14.78 -5.98
CA VAL A 175 -7.02 -14.53 -6.98
C VAL A 175 -7.35 -15.80 -7.74
N LYS A 176 -6.33 -16.52 -8.25
CA LYS A 176 -6.54 -17.81 -8.97
C LYS A 176 -7.26 -18.86 -8.11
N ALA A 177 -6.99 -18.89 -6.80
CA ALA A 177 -7.66 -19.80 -5.88
C ALA A 177 -9.12 -19.43 -5.61
N SER A 178 -9.44 -18.15 -5.51
CA SER A 178 -10.82 -17.68 -5.20
C SER A 178 -11.68 -17.45 -6.45
N CYS A 179 -11.08 -17.23 -7.62
CA CYS A 179 -11.76 -16.99 -8.88
C CYS A 179 -11.10 -17.84 -9.99
N PRO A 180 -11.28 -19.18 -9.99
CA PRO A 180 -10.70 -20.06 -11.01
C PRO A 180 -11.14 -19.64 -12.42
N GLY A 181 -10.19 -19.61 -13.35
CA GLY A 181 -10.47 -19.25 -14.76
C GLY A 181 -10.42 -17.75 -15.06
N LEU A 182 -10.39 -16.87 -14.05
CA LEU A 182 -10.23 -15.44 -14.29
C LEU A 182 -8.77 -15.14 -14.71
N PRO A 183 -8.54 -14.49 -15.89
CA PRO A 183 -7.20 -14.14 -16.31
C PRO A 183 -6.52 -13.18 -15.33
N VAL A 184 -5.27 -13.48 -14.95
CA VAL A 184 -4.50 -12.66 -14.01
C VAL A 184 -3.14 -12.34 -14.59
N ARG A 185 -2.69 -11.09 -14.42
CA ARG A 185 -1.33 -10.64 -14.75
C ARG A 185 -0.72 -9.93 -13.55
N GLN A 186 0.57 -10.21 -13.32
CA GLN A 186 1.34 -9.47 -12.33
C GLN A 186 2.05 -8.30 -13.00
N VAL A 187 1.94 -7.11 -12.40
CA VAL A 187 2.62 -5.87 -12.83
C VAL A 187 3.29 -5.25 -11.58
N PRO A 188 4.53 -4.76 -11.67
CA PRO A 188 5.16 -4.06 -10.55
C PRO A 188 4.31 -2.85 -10.08
N LEU A 189 4.25 -2.61 -8.79
CA LEU A 189 3.66 -1.38 -8.26
C LEU A 189 4.60 -0.21 -8.54
N ALA A 190 4.11 0.82 -9.22
CA ALA A 190 4.90 2.04 -9.45
C ALA A 190 5.14 2.78 -8.14
N VAL A 191 6.36 3.22 -7.92
CA VAL A 191 6.73 4.12 -6.83
C VAL A 191 7.84 5.03 -7.34
N ALA A 192 7.59 6.32 -7.38
CA ALA A 192 8.58 7.30 -7.82
C ALA A 192 9.76 7.38 -6.84
N GLN A 193 10.93 7.69 -7.38
CA GLN A 193 12.08 8.01 -6.56
C GLN A 193 11.77 9.29 -5.78
N PRO A 194 11.94 9.31 -4.44
CA PRO A 194 11.67 10.49 -3.65
C PRO A 194 12.62 11.64 -4.02
N ALA A 195 12.20 12.87 -3.78
CA ALA A 195 13.04 14.04 -3.97
C ALA A 195 14.39 13.86 -3.27
N ALA A 196 15.46 14.28 -3.93
CA ALA A 196 16.80 14.17 -3.36
C ALA A 196 16.91 15.00 -2.08
N GLY A 197 17.36 14.38 -0.98
CA GLY A 197 17.57 15.04 0.31
C GLY A 197 19.04 14.98 0.73
N ASP A 198 19.55 16.06 1.29
CA ASP A 198 20.85 16.06 1.97
C ASP A 198 20.70 15.27 3.28
N ARG A 199 21.27 14.07 3.30
CA ARG A 199 21.23 13.17 4.46
C ARG A 199 21.72 13.84 5.75
N GLN A 200 22.83 14.58 5.69
CA GLN A 200 23.44 15.14 6.88
C GLN A 200 22.63 16.33 7.41
N ALA A 201 22.18 17.21 6.52
CA ALA A 201 21.31 18.34 6.89
C ALA A 201 20.00 17.83 7.52
N TRP A 202 19.38 16.81 6.95
CA TRP A 202 18.15 16.24 7.49
C TRP A 202 18.35 15.47 8.79
N ARG A 203 19.47 14.77 8.99
CA ARG A 203 19.82 14.18 10.29
C ARG A 203 19.92 15.26 11.37
N GLY A 204 20.55 16.40 11.07
CA GLY A 204 20.60 17.54 11.97
C GLY A 204 19.21 18.10 12.29
N ARG A 205 18.36 18.32 11.28
CA ARG A 205 16.97 18.79 11.43
C ARG A 205 16.10 17.84 12.26
N LEU A 206 16.34 16.53 12.16
CA LEU A 206 15.66 15.49 12.92
C LEU A 206 16.24 15.26 14.31
N GLY A 207 17.32 15.97 14.68
CA GLY A 207 17.98 15.89 15.98
C GLY A 207 18.78 14.59 16.18
N VAL A 208 19.16 13.91 15.11
CA VAL A 208 19.99 12.69 15.16
C VAL A 208 21.44 13.07 15.49
N ARG A 209 22.03 12.45 16.50
CA ARG A 209 23.35 12.79 17.03
C ARG A 209 24.37 11.71 16.72
N GLY A 210 25.53 12.10 16.20
CA GLY A 210 26.64 11.18 15.95
C GLY A 210 26.21 9.90 15.22
N GLU A 211 26.54 8.77 15.79
CA GLU A 211 26.24 7.43 15.27
C GLU A 211 24.84 6.90 15.64
N GLU A 212 23.97 7.74 16.23
CA GLU A 212 22.59 7.36 16.54
C GLU A 212 21.88 6.88 15.28
N LEU A 213 21.22 5.70 15.31
CA LEU A 213 20.45 5.20 14.20
C LEU A 213 19.12 5.94 14.06
N LEU A 214 18.78 6.32 12.85
CA LEU A 214 17.47 6.87 12.53
C LEU A 214 16.56 5.76 11.98
N LEU A 215 15.56 5.39 12.78
CA LEU A 215 14.47 4.51 12.42
C LEU A 215 13.31 5.35 11.91
N VAL A 216 12.67 4.94 10.82
CA VAL A 216 11.53 5.68 10.26
C VAL A 216 10.36 4.76 10.02
N HIS A 217 9.18 5.12 10.52
CA HIS A 217 7.90 4.51 10.13
C HIS A 217 7.17 5.45 9.17
N LEU A 218 6.59 4.88 8.10
CA LEU A 218 5.86 5.64 7.08
C LEU A 218 4.48 5.03 6.83
N GLY A 219 3.43 5.87 6.87
CA GLY A 219 2.07 5.57 6.46
C GLY A 219 1.01 5.91 7.48
N PHE A 220 -0.27 5.73 7.12
CA PHE A 220 -1.40 5.97 8.02
C PHE A 220 -1.26 5.16 9.31
N LEU A 221 -1.46 5.81 10.46
CA LEU A 221 -1.34 5.21 11.78
C LEU A 221 -2.63 4.48 12.13
N THR A 222 -2.61 3.16 11.94
CA THR A 222 -3.71 2.24 12.22
C THR A 222 -3.22 1.06 13.05
N PRO A 223 -4.09 0.31 13.74
CA PRO A 223 -3.70 -0.81 14.60
C PRO A 223 -2.80 -1.86 13.89
N ALA A 224 -3.06 -2.12 12.60
CA ALA A 224 -2.32 -3.11 11.82
C ALA A 224 -0.88 -2.68 11.47
N LYS A 225 -0.49 -1.42 11.71
CA LYS A 225 0.86 -0.92 11.36
C LYS A 225 1.97 -1.37 12.30
N GLY A 226 1.62 -2.01 13.42
CA GLY A 226 2.59 -2.55 14.36
C GLY A 226 3.33 -1.51 15.20
N LEU A 227 2.69 -0.36 15.47
CA LEU A 227 3.27 0.73 16.27
C LEU A 227 3.68 0.26 17.68
N GLU A 228 2.93 -0.68 18.27
CA GLU A 228 3.29 -1.29 19.55
C GLU A 228 4.62 -2.04 19.48
N VAL A 229 4.86 -2.79 18.39
CA VAL A 229 6.13 -3.52 18.18
C VAL A 229 7.28 -2.53 18.09
N ILE A 230 7.10 -1.45 17.33
CA ILE A 230 8.11 -0.40 17.17
C ILE A 230 8.45 0.24 18.52
N LEU A 231 7.43 0.67 19.29
CA LEU A 231 7.64 1.35 20.57
C LEU A 231 8.31 0.45 21.61
N ARG A 232 7.83 -0.80 21.74
CA ARG A 232 8.46 -1.78 22.66
C ARG A 232 9.90 -2.08 22.30
N SER A 233 10.21 -2.17 21.01
CA SER A 233 11.58 -2.39 20.54
C SER A 233 12.47 -1.19 20.86
N LEU A 234 11.97 0.04 20.68
CA LEU A 234 12.72 1.25 21.01
C LEU A 234 12.99 1.36 22.51
N ALA A 235 12.01 1.00 23.36
CA ALA A 235 12.19 0.95 24.81
C ALA A 235 13.29 -0.03 25.19
N ALA A 236 13.25 -1.25 24.69
CA ALA A 236 14.27 -2.28 24.95
C ALA A 236 15.67 -1.86 24.44
N LEU A 237 15.75 -1.22 23.27
CA LEU A 237 17.01 -0.64 22.76
C LEU A 237 17.56 0.44 23.68
N SER A 238 16.66 1.27 24.26
CA SER A 238 17.06 2.28 25.25
C SER A 238 17.66 1.66 26.51
N GLU A 239 17.06 0.60 27.04
CA GLU A 239 17.56 -0.14 28.20
C GLU A 239 18.93 -0.79 27.90
N LEU A 240 19.15 -1.25 26.68
CA LEU A 240 20.41 -1.82 26.22
C LEU A 240 21.48 -0.79 25.89
N GLY A 241 21.19 0.51 26.02
CA GLY A 241 22.12 1.59 25.70
C GLY A 241 22.37 1.77 24.20
N VAL A 242 21.56 1.19 23.32
CA VAL A 242 21.67 1.38 21.88
C VAL A 242 21.10 2.75 21.50
N ALA A 243 21.91 3.57 20.85
CA ALA A 243 21.52 4.90 20.40
C ALA A 243 20.65 4.79 19.14
N ALA A 244 19.34 4.96 19.30
CA ALA A 244 18.38 4.95 18.21
C ALA A 244 17.30 6.00 18.43
N ARG A 245 16.86 6.64 17.34
CA ARG A 245 15.78 7.62 17.28
C ARG A 245 14.73 7.15 16.30
N LEU A 246 13.46 7.42 16.59
CA LEU A 246 12.32 7.11 15.75
C LEU A 246 11.68 8.38 15.20
N VAL A 247 11.42 8.39 13.90
CA VAL A 247 10.53 9.35 13.25
C VAL A 247 9.34 8.59 12.70
N VAL A 248 8.14 9.03 13.04
CA VAL A 248 6.87 8.48 12.55
C VAL A 248 6.25 9.50 11.60
N VAL A 249 6.17 9.13 10.31
CA VAL A 249 5.60 9.97 9.25
C VAL A 249 4.23 9.43 8.89
N GLY A 250 3.21 10.24 9.09
CA GLY A 250 1.83 9.92 8.77
C GLY A 250 0.86 10.36 9.86
N GLU A 251 -0.42 10.28 9.52
CA GLU A 251 -1.55 10.62 10.38
C GLU A 251 -2.45 9.39 10.54
N GLY A 252 -3.39 9.41 11.44
CA GLY A 252 -4.38 8.33 11.59
C GLY A 252 -5.01 8.23 12.97
N SER A 253 -5.94 7.30 13.12
CA SER A 253 -6.71 7.11 14.34
C SER A 253 -5.87 6.76 15.57
N GLU A 254 -4.70 6.16 15.36
CA GLU A 254 -3.80 5.72 16.43
C GLU A 254 -2.78 6.79 16.86
N ALA A 255 -2.72 7.97 16.20
CA ALA A 255 -1.68 8.98 16.46
C ALA A 255 -1.65 9.42 17.92
N GLY A 256 -2.79 9.86 18.48
CA GLY A 256 -2.86 10.30 19.88
C GLY A 256 -2.59 9.19 20.89
N ALA A 257 -3.08 7.97 20.64
CA ALA A 257 -2.80 6.82 21.49
C ALA A 257 -1.30 6.45 21.45
N PHE A 258 -0.67 6.57 20.29
CA PHE A 258 0.76 6.32 20.14
C PHE A 258 1.59 7.37 20.88
N GLU A 259 1.28 8.67 20.75
CA GLU A 259 1.97 9.74 21.47
C GLU A 259 1.84 9.57 22.99
N ALA A 260 0.65 9.25 23.49
CA ALA A 260 0.47 8.96 24.92
C ALA A 260 1.30 7.75 25.38
N ALA A 261 1.42 6.70 24.54
CA ALA A 261 2.25 5.55 24.85
C ALA A 261 3.76 5.87 24.82
N VAL A 262 4.20 6.76 23.93
CA VAL A 262 5.59 7.29 23.90
C VAL A 262 5.93 7.98 25.20
N THR A 263 5.07 8.89 25.68
CA THR A 263 5.25 9.61 26.95
C THR A 263 5.24 8.64 28.14
N ALA A 264 4.30 7.72 28.19
CA ALA A 264 4.22 6.72 29.25
C ALA A 264 5.48 5.80 29.31
N ALA A 265 6.15 5.61 28.18
CA ALA A 265 7.41 4.85 28.08
C ALA A 265 8.67 5.72 28.36
N GLY A 266 8.53 7.03 28.57
CA GLY A 266 9.66 7.95 28.79
C GLY A 266 10.54 8.14 27.54
N LEU A 267 9.96 8.02 26.35
CA LEU A 267 10.70 8.03 25.07
C LEU A 267 10.53 9.34 24.29
N ASP A 268 9.98 10.39 24.88
CA ASP A 268 9.71 11.69 24.22
C ASP A 268 10.95 12.28 23.54
N ASN A 269 12.12 12.08 24.11
CA ASN A 269 13.40 12.55 23.56
C ASN A 269 13.92 11.69 22.39
N ARG A 270 13.34 10.51 22.16
CA ARG A 270 13.77 9.55 21.13
C ARG A 270 12.76 9.36 19.99
N VAL A 271 11.53 9.84 20.18
CA VAL A 271 10.45 9.70 19.20
C VAL A 271 9.98 11.07 18.74
N ARG A 272 9.80 11.21 17.43
CA ARG A 272 9.17 12.36 16.82
C ARG A 272 8.03 11.91 15.91
N VAL A 273 6.82 12.30 16.21
CA VAL A 273 5.68 12.18 15.30
C VAL A 273 5.71 13.40 14.39
N TRP A 274 5.92 13.17 13.07
CA TRP A 274 6.05 14.25 12.09
C TRP A 274 4.69 14.70 11.57
N GLY A 275 3.71 13.79 11.53
CA GLY A 275 2.45 14.01 10.84
C GLY A 275 2.56 13.80 9.32
N TYR A 276 1.74 14.50 8.55
CA TYR A 276 1.82 14.49 7.10
C TYR A 276 3.07 15.24 6.63
N ALA A 277 3.84 14.62 5.74
CA ALA A 277 5.04 15.20 5.15
C ALA A 277 4.79 15.59 3.68
N SER A 278 5.29 16.74 3.25
CA SER A 278 5.38 17.09 1.84
C SER A 278 6.37 16.15 1.11
N GLU A 279 6.34 16.12 -0.21
CA GLU A 279 7.28 15.30 -1.01
C GLU A 279 8.75 15.64 -0.71
N GLU A 280 9.08 16.91 -0.53
CA GLU A 280 10.43 17.35 -0.15
C GLU A 280 10.81 16.86 1.26
N GLU A 281 9.92 17.03 2.23
CA GLU A 281 10.14 16.56 3.59
C GLU A 281 10.27 15.04 3.65
N LEU A 282 9.39 14.33 2.94
CA LEU A 282 9.45 12.88 2.85
C LEU A 282 10.77 12.42 2.24
N GLY A 283 11.20 13.02 1.12
CA GLY A 283 12.48 12.73 0.49
C GLY A 283 13.66 12.91 1.44
N GLY A 284 13.67 14.02 2.17
CA GLY A 284 14.72 14.31 3.16
C GLY A 284 14.73 13.35 4.35
N ILE A 285 13.55 13.01 4.90
CA ILE A 285 13.42 12.04 6.01
C ILE A 285 13.89 10.65 5.56
N LEU A 286 13.47 10.21 4.38
CA LEU A 286 13.87 8.91 3.83
C LEU A 286 15.38 8.84 3.54
N ALA A 287 15.99 9.91 2.99
CA ALA A 287 17.42 10.01 2.76
C ALA A 287 18.22 9.93 4.07
N ALA A 288 17.69 10.51 5.15
CA ALA A 288 18.30 10.50 6.48
C ALA A 288 18.21 9.15 7.20
N ALA A 289 17.22 8.32 6.86
CA ALA A 289 16.91 7.06 7.54
C ALA A 289 18.03 6.00 7.41
N ASP A 290 18.20 5.20 8.46
CA ASP A 290 19.06 4.02 8.46
C ASP A 290 18.25 2.74 8.27
N LEU A 291 17.02 2.70 8.78
CA LEU A 291 16.12 1.56 8.65
C LEU A 291 14.66 2.02 8.59
N GLY A 292 13.93 1.59 7.58
CA GLY A 292 12.47 1.72 7.51
C GLY A 292 11.79 0.63 8.33
N LEU A 293 10.70 0.99 9.02
CA LEU A 293 9.94 0.06 9.86
C LEU A 293 8.54 -0.18 9.28
N VAL A 294 8.29 -1.41 8.81
CA VAL A 294 7.01 -1.84 8.23
C VAL A 294 6.56 -3.17 8.88
N PRO A 295 6.41 -3.23 10.21
CA PRO A 295 6.07 -4.47 10.93
C PRO A 295 4.57 -4.76 10.90
N ARG A 296 3.92 -4.55 9.75
CA ARG A 296 2.47 -4.66 9.58
C ARG A 296 1.96 -6.06 9.90
N TYR A 297 0.99 -6.14 10.81
CA TYR A 297 0.29 -7.37 11.16
C TYR A 297 -1.07 -7.08 11.81
N PRO A 298 -2.18 -7.70 11.32
CA PRO A 298 -2.27 -8.47 10.07
C PRO A 298 -2.15 -7.60 8.82
N THR A 299 -2.07 -8.21 7.61
CA THR A 299 -2.02 -7.50 6.33
C THR A 299 -3.21 -7.83 5.44
N ALA A 300 -3.72 -6.86 4.71
CA ALA A 300 -4.73 -7.05 3.68
C ALA A 300 -4.16 -7.60 2.34
N GLY A 301 -2.88 -8.02 2.33
CA GLY A 301 -2.21 -8.53 1.12
C GLY A 301 -1.76 -7.45 0.15
N GLU A 302 -1.78 -6.20 0.59
CA GLU A 302 -1.34 -5.06 -0.19
C GLU A 302 0.17 -5.07 -0.46
N THR A 303 0.58 -4.65 -1.65
CA THR A 303 1.97 -4.32 -1.91
C THR A 303 2.34 -3.07 -1.12
N SER A 304 3.38 -3.15 -0.30
CA SER A 304 3.73 -2.04 0.58
C SER A 304 4.43 -0.90 -0.17
N ALA A 305 3.68 0.09 -0.60
CA ALA A 305 4.25 1.32 -1.16
C ALA A 305 5.28 1.96 -0.21
N ALA A 306 5.05 1.91 1.12
CA ALA A 306 6.02 2.40 2.10
C ALA A 306 7.37 1.66 2.01
N ALA A 307 7.38 0.32 1.91
CA ALA A 307 8.62 -0.45 1.75
C ALA A 307 9.33 -0.09 0.45
N LEU A 308 8.59 0.08 -0.65
CA LEU A 308 9.14 0.47 -1.94
C LEU A 308 9.68 1.90 -1.95
N ARG A 309 9.03 2.85 -1.25
CA ARG A 309 9.54 4.23 -1.07
C ARG A 309 10.86 4.24 -0.28
N PHE A 310 11.01 3.38 0.74
CA PHE A 310 12.28 3.19 1.40
C PHE A 310 13.34 2.63 0.44
N PHE A 311 13.00 1.62 -0.37
CA PHE A 311 13.94 1.07 -1.36
C PHE A 311 14.37 2.11 -2.38
N ALA A 312 13.45 2.92 -2.90
CA ALA A 312 13.73 4.01 -3.83
C ALA A 312 14.70 5.05 -3.22
N ALA A 313 14.61 5.30 -1.91
CA ALA A 313 15.55 6.14 -1.17
C ALA A 313 16.88 5.44 -0.81
N GLY A 314 17.02 4.16 -1.13
CA GLY A 314 18.16 3.33 -0.72
C GLY A 314 18.20 3.04 0.76
N THR A 315 17.05 2.91 1.41
CA THR A 315 16.92 2.58 2.83
C THR A 315 16.37 1.16 2.97
N PRO A 316 17.06 0.25 3.67
CA PRO A 316 16.56 -1.09 3.95
C PRO A 316 15.35 -1.02 4.90
N VAL A 317 14.55 -2.09 4.93
CA VAL A 317 13.36 -2.14 5.79
C VAL A 317 13.36 -3.36 6.71
N ALA A 318 12.77 -3.22 7.91
CA ALA A 318 12.33 -4.33 8.73
C ALA A 318 10.82 -4.56 8.49
N VAL A 319 10.46 -5.77 8.08
CA VAL A 319 9.08 -6.15 7.72
C VAL A 319 8.61 -7.35 8.51
N ALA A 320 7.30 -7.48 8.74
CA ALA A 320 6.75 -8.73 9.27
C ALA A 320 6.97 -9.86 8.26
N GLY A 321 7.64 -10.93 8.68
CA GLY A 321 8.10 -12.01 7.83
C GLY A 321 7.00 -13.00 7.45
N TYR A 322 5.92 -12.54 6.83
CA TYR A 322 4.84 -13.40 6.35
C TYR A 322 4.13 -12.85 5.12
N ARG A 323 3.36 -13.67 4.43
CA ARG A 323 2.56 -13.34 3.24
C ARG A 323 3.42 -12.65 2.15
N GLN A 324 2.93 -11.57 1.53
CA GLN A 324 3.61 -10.84 0.45
C GLN A 324 4.97 -10.23 0.85
N PHE A 325 5.21 -9.96 2.13
CA PHE A 325 6.51 -9.47 2.59
C PHE A 325 7.64 -10.51 2.41
N LEU A 326 7.30 -11.79 2.25
CA LEU A 326 8.27 -12.84 1.93
C LEU A 326 8.79 -12.75 0.50
N GLU A 327 8.14 -11.99 -0.38
CA GLU A 327 8.57 -11.76 -1.76
C GLU A 327 9.61 -10.63 -1.88
N LEU A 328 9.74 -9.78 -0.85
CA LEU A 328 10.74 -8.72 -0.85
C LEU A 328 12.16 -9.31 -0.81
N PRO A 329 13.14 -8.73 -1.55
CA PRO A 329 14.53 -9.19 -1.56
C PRO A 329 15.15 -9.18 -0.15
N ARG A 330 15.87 -10.25 0.20
CA ARG A 330 16.46 -10.42 1.55
C ARG A 330 17.56 -9.41 1.85
N GLU A 331 18.25 -8.95 0.84
CA GLU A 331 19.29 -7.93 0.90
C GLU A 331 18.75 -6.53 1.23
N ALA A 332 17.46 -6.30 1.00
CA ALA A 332 16.78 -5.02 1.22
C ALA A 332 15.75 -5.07 2.38
N ALA A 333 15.22 -6.25 2.68
CA ALA A 333 14.16 -6.45 3.66
C ALA A 333 14.53 -7.49 4.73
N VAL A 334 14.79 -7.03 5.94
CA VAL A 334 15.00 -7.90 7.10
C VAL A 334 13.64 -8.34 7.64
N ARG A 335 13.47 -9.63 7.84
CA ARG A 335 12.22 -10.23 8.31
C ARG A 335 12.24 -10.40 9.81
N ILE A 336 11.22 -9.87 10.48
CA ILE A 336 10.96 -10.06 11.90
C ILE A 336 9.70 -10.89 12.08
N ALA A 337 9.54 -11.57 13.20
CA ALA A 337 8.32 -12.32 13.49
C ALA A 337 7.08 -11.40 13.48
N PRO A 338 5.91 -11.86 12.99
CA PRO A 338 4.70 -11.06 13.00
C PRO A 338 4.20 -10.74 14.41
N GLY A 339 3.64 -9.55 14.60
CA GLY A 339 3.06 -9.11 15.85
C GLY A 339 4.10 -8.97 16.96
N ARG A 340 3.69 -9.13 18.23
CA ARG A 340 4.54 -8.92 19.43
C ARG A 340 5.81 -9.77 19.45
N ALA A 341 5.80 -10.94 18.84
CA ALA A 341 6.99 -11.79 18.72
C ALA A 341 8.14 -11.12 17.97
N GLY A 342 7.85 -10.15 17.11
CA GLY A 342 8.83 -9.38 16.34
C GLY A 342 9.67 -8.39 17.15
N VAL A 343 9.33 -8.11 18.41
CA VAL A 343 10.06 -7.13 19.24
C VAL A 343 11.52 -7.57 19.42
N ALA A 344 11.76 -8.81 19.85
CA ALA A 344 13.12 -9.32 20.04
C ALA A 344 13.94 -9.37 18.74
N ASP A 345 13.27 -9.68 17.62
CA ASP A 345 13.91 -9.69 16.31
C ASP A 345 14.31 -8.27 15.89
N LEU A 346 13.43 -7.28 16.05
CA LEU A 346 13.71 -5.90 15.70
C LEU A 346 14.83 -5.32 16.55
N VAL A 347 14.84 -5.62 17.86
CA VAL A 347 15.93 -5.22 18.76
C VAL A 347 17.27 -5.79 18.27
N ARG A 348 17.34 -7.09 17.92
CA ARG A 348 18.55 -7.71 17.38
C ARG A 348 19.02 -7.08 16.08
N VAL A 349 18.08 -6.80 15.17
CA VAL A 349 18.39 -6.15 13.90
C VAL A 349 18.99 -4.76 14.10
N VAL A 350 18.36 -3.93 14.94
CA VAL A 350 18.83 -2.56 15.18
C VAL A 350 20.16 -2.56 15.92
N ALA A 351 20.32 -3.40 16.93
CA ALA A 351 21.59 -3.51 17.68
C ALA A 351 22.77 -3.95 16.76
N ARG A 352 22.52 -4.88 15.84
CA ARG A 352 23.51 -5.31 14.86
C ARG A 352 23.87 -4.17 13.89
N LEU A 353 22.89 -3.46 13.34
CA LEU A 353 23.14 -2.31 12.47
C LEU A 353 23.87 -1.16 13.18
N ALA A 354 23.66 -0.98 14.50
CA ALA A 354 24.38 0.02 15.27
C ALA A 354 25.89 -0.26 15.38
N GLY A 355 26.27 -1.53 15.36
CA GLY A 355 27.65 -1.98 15.48
C GLY A 355 28.42 -2.18 14.16
N ASP A 356 27.76 -2.10 13.00
CA ASP A 356 28.39 -2.48 11.72
C ASP A 356 28.00 -1.54 10.55
N ASP A 357 28.93 -0.62 10.26
CA ASP A 357 28.80 0.31 9.11
C ASP A 357 28.81 -0.41 7.76
N ARG A 358 29.54 -1.50 7.66
CA ARG A 358 29.62 -2.28 6.42
C ARG A 358 28.28 -2.94 6.13
N GLU A 359 27.64 -3.48 7.17
CA GLU A 359 26.31 -4.09 7.02
C GLU A 359 25.28 -3.03 6.59
N ARG A 360 25.31 -1.81 7.19
CA ARG A 360 24.45 -0.69 6.77
C ARG A 360 24.65 -0.35 5.31
N THR A 361 25.90 -0.28 4.84
CA THR A 361 26.23 0.04 3.46
C THR A 361 25.74 -1.03 2.48
N ILE A 362 25.93 -2.32 2.81
CA ILE A 362 25.43 -3.43 2.01
C ILE A 362 23.91 -3.41 1.91
N ALA A 363 23.22 -3.22 3.03
CA ALA A 363 21.76 -3.17 3.07
C ALA A 363 21.20 -1.97 2.25
N ARG A 364 21.85 -0.81 2.30
CA ARG A 364 21.47 0.36 1.50
C ARG A 364 21.66 0.12 0.00
N THR A 365 22.74 -0.55 -0.39
CA THR A 365 22.98 -0.93 -1.79
C THR A 365 21.94 -1.94 -2.26
N GLY A 366 21.62 -2.94 -1.42
CA GLY A 366 20.58 -3.92 -1.67
C GLY A 366 19.19 -3.28 -1.87
N ALA A 367 18.86 -2.27 -1.06
CA ALA A 367 17.60 -1.54 -1.18
C ALA A 367 17.46 -0.80 -2.52
N ARG A 368 18.48 -0.06 -2.95
CA ARG A 368 18.49 0.64 -4.25
C ARG A 368 18.33 -0.34 -5.40
N ARG A 369 19.09 -1.44 -5.35
CA ARG A 369 19.03 -2.49 -6.35
C ARG A 369 17.65 -3.15 -6.41
N ALA A 370 17.03 -3.43 -5.27
CA ALA A 370 15.70 -4.02 -5.18
C ALA A 370 14.62 -3.13 -5.84
N TRP A 371 14.73 -1.80 -5.71
CA TRP A 371 13.83 -0.88 -6.38
C TRP A 371 14.08 -0.84 -7.90
N ALA A 372 15.34 -0.67 -8.33
CA ALA A 372 15.71 -0.55 -9.72
C ALA A 372 15.42 -1.83 -10.53
N GLU A 373 15.80 -3.01 -10.00
CA GLU A 373 15.59 -4.30 -10.68
C GLU A 373 14.13 -4.82 -10.54
N GLY A 374 13.36 -4.25 -9.62
CA GLY A 374 11.96 -4.62 -9.38
C GLY A 374 10.97 -4.03 -10.39
N GLY A 375 11.41 -3.17 -11.31
CA GLY A 375 10.55 -2.49 -12.29
C GLY A 375 9.58 -1.50 -11.65
N HIS A 376 9.96 -0.94 -10.50
CA HIS A 376 9.10 -0.03 -9.72
C HIS A 376 9.16 1.42 -10.20
N GLU A 377 10.07 1.75 -11.12
CA GLU A 377 10.10 3.08 -11.73
C GLU A 377 8.78 3.35 -12.47
N PRO A 378 8.14 4.53 -12.31
CA PRO A 378 6.83 4.80 -12.90
C PRO A 378 6.76 4.60 -14.42
N ALA A 379 7.82 4.92 -15.17
CA ALA A 379 7.87 4.71 -16.62
C ALA A 379 7.88 3.20 -16.99
N GLU A 380 8.64 2.38 -16.25
CA GLU A 380 8.70 0.93 -16.46
C GLU A 380 7.40 0.25 -16.03
N ALA A 381 6.86 0.62 -14.88
CA ALA A 381 5.57 0.12 -14.40
C ALA A 381 4.41 0.50 -15.34
N ALA A 382 4.43 1.71 -15.93
CA ALA A 382 3.46 2.11 -16.95
C ALA A 382 3.57 1.23 -18.19
N SER A 383 4.79 0.93 -18.65
CA SER A 383 5.02 0.02 -19.80
C SER A 383 4.49 -1.38 -19.52
N ALA A 384 4.75 -1.91 -18.33
CA ALA A 384 4.25 -3.22 -17.92
C ALA A 384 2.71 -3.24 -17.81
N LEU A 385 2.11 -2.15 -17.33
CA LEU A 385 0.65 -2.03 -17.22
C LEU A 385 -0.02 -1.97 -18.60
N VAL A 386 0.54 -1.23 -19.56
CA VAL A 386 0.06 -1.17 -20.95
C VAL A 386 0.16 -2.54 -21.61
N ALA A 387 1.29 -3.23 -21.45
CA ALA A 387 1.48 -4.59 -21.99
C ALA A 387 0.45 -5.57 -21.41
N ALA A 388 0.27 -5.56 -20.10
CA ALA A 388 -0.73 -6.41 -19.42
C ALA A 388 -2.17 -6.10 -19.90
N ALA A 389 -2.52 -4.82 -20.08
CA ALA A 389 -3.84 -4.43 -20.58
C ALA A 389 -4.09 -4.99 -22.00
N ARG A 390 -3.10 -4.90 -22.90
CA ARG A 390 -3.18 -5.47 -24.26
C ARG A 390 -3.39 -6.99 -24.26
N GLU A 391 -2.56 -7.69 -23.47
CA GLU A 391 -2.67 -9.16 -23.38
C GLU A 391 -4.03 -9.62 -22.85
N LEU A 392 -4.58 -8.90 -21.86
CA LEU A 392 -5.86 -9.25 -21.23
C LEU A 392 -7.08 -8.91 -22.09
N THR A 393 -6.95 -8.03 -23.08
CA THR A 393 -8.05 -7.65 -23.99
C THR A 393 -8.01 -8.38 -25.34
N GLY A 394 -6.96 -9.18 -25.57
CA GLY A 394 -6.80 -9.90 -26.83
C GLY A 394 -6.28 -9.05 -27.99
N ASP A 395 -5.85 -7.81 -27.74
CA ASP A 395 -5.16 -6.94 -28.70
C ASP A 395 -3.68 -7.36 -28.88
N VAL A 396 -3.46 -8.66 -29.07
CA VAL A 396 -2.12 -9.14 -29.46
C VAL A 396 -1.96 -8.86 -30.94
N ALA A 397 -0.94 -8.07 -31.29
CA ALA A 397 -0.57 -7.70 -32.65
C ALA A 397 -0.12 -8.91 -33.49
#